data_a9c45ac92b797490957e7d56f18b9488
#
_entry.id   a9c45ac92b797490957e7d56f18b9488
#
_cell.length_a   1.000
_cell.length_b   1.000
_cell.length_c   1.000
_cell.angle_alpha   90.00
_cell.angle_beta   90.00
_cell.angle_gamma   90.00
#
_symmetry.space_group_name_H-M   'P 1'
#
loop_
_entity.id
_entity.type
_entity.pdbx_description
1 polymer ?
#
loop_
_entity_poly.entity_id
_entity_poly.type
_entity_poly.pdbx_seq_one_letter_code
_entity_poly.pdbx_strand_id
1 'polypeptide(L)'
;RDYGAEIDELREQLQALAQRIGGVPAATEAQAKGRVVKMPDMHPDPAIMAVLDQLEDSCNAHQDSGRLTYMGVFSLGGRQSTWIRNDVSANHLLSLVEDRTAERVLACIGSRDRLNLLLAILKKPRTVAQLVAECGYHSTGQVYHHLRPLIAADLVTEANGAEKGCYAIQPHRVQGIILLL
;
A
#
# COMPACT_ATOMS: atom_id res chain seq x y z
N ARG A 1 19.77 8.05 -47.16
CA ARG A 1 18.56 7.93 -46.33
C ARG A 1 18.49 9.20 -45.52
N ASP A 2 17.39 9.93 -45.69
CA ASP A 2 17.14 11.15 -44.92
C ASP A 2 16.44 10.81 -43.60
N TYR A 3 17.27 10.57 -42.58
CA TYR A 3 16.77 10.26 -41.22
C TYR A 3 16.04 11.44 -40.57
N GLY A 4 16.22 12.67 -41.08
CA GLY A 4 15.50 13.84 -40.59
C GLY A 4 14.01 13.76 -40.90
N ALA A 5 13.67 13.43 -42.14
CA ALA A 5 12.29 13.27 -42.59
C ALA A 5 11.58 12.09 -41.90
N GLU A 6 12.28 10.97 -41.64
CA GLU A 6 11.74 9.80 -40.90
C GLU A 6 11.45 10.15 -39.44
N ILE A 7 12.28 10.97 -38.79
CA ILE A 7 12.08 11.43 -37.40
C ILE A 7 10.89 12.38 -37.31
N ASP A 8 10.74 13.29 -38.26
CA ASP A 8 9.63 14.23 -38.24
C ASP A 8 8.28 13.53 -38.49
N GLU A 9 8.25 12.53 -39.40
CA GLU A 9 7.07 11.69 -39.60
C GLU A 9 6.70 10.86 -38.38
N LEU A 10 7.66 10.32 -37.62
CA LEU A 10 7.44 9.61 -36.38
C LEU A 10 6.93 10.53 -35.29
N ARG A 11 7.37 11.80 -35.24
CA ARG A 11 6.85 12.79 -34.29
C ARG A 11 5.40 13.16 -34.59
N GLU A 12 5.04 13.33 -35.85
CA GLU A 12 3.64 13.57 -36.24
C GLU A 12 2.74 12.40 -35.93
N GLN A 13 3.20 11.16 -36.15
CA GLN A 13 2.46 9.95 -35.82
C GLN A 13 2.27 9.82 -34.29
N LEU A 14 3.29 10.13 -33.49
CA LEU A 14 3.22 10.13 -32.02
C LEU A 14 2.24 11.22 -31.50
N GLN A 15 2.24 12.40 -32.10
CA GLN A 15 1.31 13.46 -31.75
C GLN A 15 -0.14 13.09 -32.11
N ALA A 16 -0.36 12.48 -33.28
CA ALA A 16 -1.68 12.01 -33.72
C ALA A 16 -2.18 10.85 -32.81
N LEU A 17 -1.29 9.96 -32.36
CA LEU A 17 -1.61 8.88 -31.41
C LEU A 17 -1.98 9.47 -30.04
N ALA A 18 -1.22 10.43 -29.56
CA ALA A 18 -1.49 11.12 -28.28
C ALA A 18 -2.85 11.85 -28.30
N GLN A 19 -3.24 12.42 -29.43
CA GLN A 19 -4.58 13.02 -29.62
C GLN A 19 -5.69 11.97 -29.69
N ARG A 20 -5.44 10.78 -30.23
CA ARG A 20 -6.43 9.68 -30.35
C ARG A 20 -6.65 8.91 -29.06
N ILE A 21 -5.66 8.86 -28.15
CA ILE A 21 -5.75 8.18 -26.84
C ILE A 21 -6.50 9.04 -25.80
N GLY A 22 -7.14 10.13 -26.22
CA GLY A 22 -7.86 11.06 -25.36
C GLY A 22 -6.88 11.61 -24.32
N GLY A 23 -6.29 12.72 -24.61
CA GLY A 23 -5.13 13.23 -23.92
C GLY A 23 -5.16 13.06 -22.42
N VAL A 24 -4.15 12.40 -21.89
CA VAL A 24 -3.65 12.80 -20.58
C VAL A 24 -3.43 14.31 -20.70
N PRO A 25 -4.18 15.16 -20.00
CA PRO A 25 -4.04 16.61 -20.15
C PRO A 25 -2.56 16.92 -19.91
N ALA A 26 -1.93 17.56 -20.88
CA ALA A 26 -0.58 18.08 -20.69
C ALA A 26 -0.61 18.84 -19.36
N ALA A 27 0.39 18.62 -18.51
CA ALA A 27 0.48 19.25 -17.19
C ALA A 27 0.18 20.74 -17.37
N THR A 28 -1.07 21.11 -17.11
CA THR A 28 -1.54 22.50 -17.23
C THR A 28 -0.90 23.30 -16.11
N GLU A 29 -0.84 24.63 -16.24
CA GLU A 29 -0.36 25.54 -15.18
C GLU A 29 -1.02 25.27 -13.81
N ALA A 30 -2.20 24.59 -13.78
CA ALA A 30 -2.89 24.14 -12.59
C ALA A 30 -2.12 23.01 -11.85
N GLN A 31 -1.45 22.11 -12.58
CA GLN A 31 -0.59 21.05 -11.98
C GLN A 31 0.72 21.65 -11.46
N ALA A 32 1.24 22.69 -12.12
CA ALA A 32 2.41 23.41 -11.62
C ALA A 32 2.14 24.17 -10.30
N LYS A 33 0.86 24.38 -9.95
CA LYS A 33 0.42 25.01 -8.69
C LYS A 33 -0.08 23.98 -7.65
N GLY A 34 0.14 22.68 -7.88
CA GLY A 34 -0.29 21.62 -6.96
C GLY A 34 -1.82 21.46 -6.88
N ARG A 35 -2.55 21.90 -7.87
CA ARG A 35 -4.01 21.79 -7.92
C ARG A 35 -4.42 20.49 -8.62
N VAL A 36 -5.22 19.68 -7.94
CA VAL A 36 -5.80 18.46 -8.53
C VAL A 36 -6.93 18.85 -9.48
N VAL A 37 -6.93 18.27 -10.68
CA VAL A 37 -7.95 18.49 -11.71
C VAL A 37 -8.91 17.29 -11.69
N LYS A 38 -10.22 17.59 -11.70
CA LYS A 38 -11.27 16.55 -11.73
C LYS A 38 -11.17 15.72 -13.01
N MET A 39 -11.21 14.41 -12.83
CA MET A 39 -11.18 13.44 -13.93
C MET A 39 -12.55 12.79 -14.07
N PRO A 40 -13.34 13.15 -15.11
CA PRO A 40 -14.65 12.55 -15.32
C PRO A 40 -14.53 11.09 -15.78
N ASP A 41 -15.56 10.31 -15.52
CA ASP A 41 -15.77 8.96 -16.08
C ASP A 41 -14.66 7.94 -15.78
N MET A 42 -13.94 8.11 -14.67
CA MET A 42 -12.89 7.17 -14.25
C MET A 42 -13.44 5.80 -13.81
N HIS A 43 -14.70 5.75 -13.36
CA HIS A 43 -15.34 4.51 -12.94
C HIS A 43 -16.84 4.53 -13.27
N PRO A 44 -17.44 3.39 -13.69
CA PRO A 44 -18.85 3.31 -14.06
C PRO A 44 -19.83 3.47 -12.87
N ASP A 45 -19.36 3.21 -11.63
CA ASP A 45 -20.18 3.33 -10.44
C ASP A 45 -20.18 4.79 -9.94
N PRO A 46 -21.35 5.45 -9.90
CA PRO A 46 -21.46 6.84 -9.46
C PRO A 46 -21.12 7.04 -7.97
N ALA A 47 -21.28 6.01 -7.13
CA ALA A 47 -20.89 6.09 -5.72
C ALA A 47 -19.38 6.18 -5.57
N ILE A 48 -18.62 5.46 -6.40
CA ILE A 48 -17.16 5.53 -6.42
C ILE A 48 -16.71 6.88 -6.98
N MET A 49 -17.37 7.38 -8.02
CA MET A 49 -17.10 8.72 -8.56
C MET A 49 -17.36 9.82 -7.54
N ALA A 50 -18.44 9.71 -6.75
CA ALA A 50 -18.73 10.69 -5.69
C ALA A 50 -17.63 10.72 -4.60
N VAL A 51 -17.05 9.58 -4.25
CA VAL A 51 -15.90 9.52 -3.33
C VAL A 51 -14.66 10.19 -3.95
N LEU A 52 -14.41 9.95 -5.24
CA LEU A 52 -13.31 10.59 -5.95
C LEU A 52 -13.47 12.11 -5.99
N ASP A 53 -14.66 12.61 -6.35
CA ASP A 53 -14.98 14.04 -6.36
C ASP A 53 -14.72 14.69 -4.99
N GLN A 54 -15.11 14.03 -3.90
CA GLN A 54 -14.86 14.51 -2.54
C GLN A 54 -13.36 14.60 -2.22
N LEU A 55 -12.57 13.63 -2.66
CA LEU A 55 -11.12 13.64 -2.46
C LEU A 55 -10.45 14.76 -3.23
N GLU A 56 -10.87 15.00 -4.47
CA GLU A 56 -10.37 16.08 -5.32
C GLU A 56 -10.71 17.46 -4.71
N ASP A 57 -11.94 17.64 -4.25
CA ASP A 57 -12.37 18.87 -3.58
C ASP A 57 -11.61 19.10 -2.27
N SER A 58 -11.45 18.04 -1.45
CA SER A 58 -10.68 18.08 -0.20
C SER A 58 -9.21 18.40 -0.46
N CYS A 59 -8.62 17.77 -1.49
CA CYS A 59 -7.24 18.01 -1.89
C CYS A 59 -7.01 19.49 -2.24
N ASN A 60 -7.90 20.08 -3.04
CA ASN A 60 -7.83 21.47 -3.43
C ASN A 60 -8.07 22.42 -2.25
N ALA A 61 -9.01 22.09 -1.36
CA ALA A 61 -9.33 22.92 -0.19
C ALA A 61 -8.16 22.98 0.82
N HIS A 62 -7.42 21.90 0.99
CA HIS A 62 -6.28 21.81 1.92
C HIS A 62 -4.93 22.07 1.26
N GLN A 63 -4.91 22.27 -0.06
CA GLN A 63 -3.67 22.42 -0.86
C GLN A 63 -2.70 21.25 -0.70
N ASP A 64 -3.25 20.03 -0.51
CA ASP A 64 -2.49 18.80 -0.45
C ASP A 64 -2.07 18.31 -1.83
N SER A 65 -0.95 17.58 -1.91
CA SER A 65 -0.49 16.91 -3.13
C SER A 65 -1.39 15.75 -3.54
N GLY A 66 -2.20 15.24 -2.62
CA GLY A 66 -3.16 14.15 -2.85
C GLY A 66 -3.91 13.79 -1.58
N ARG A 67 -5.04 13.12 -1.77
CA ARG A 67 -5.88 12.57 -0.71
C ARG A 67 -6.24 11.13 -1.05
N LEU A 68 -6.32 10.27 -0.06
CA LEU A 68 -6.61 8.85 -0.23
C LEU A 68 -7.76 8.41 0.65
N THR A 69 -8.65 7.61 0.07
CA THR A 69 -9.64 6.84 0.82
C THR A 69 -9.48 5.38 0.46
N TYR A 70 -9.43 4.53 1.47
CA TYR A 70 -9.41 3.08 1.30
C TYR A 70 -10.18 2.39 2.41
N MET A 71 -10.87 1.32 2.02
CA MET A 71 -11.66 0.50 2.94
C MET A 71 -11.55 -0.97 2.55
N GLY A 72 -11.78 -1.85 3.51
CA GLY A 72 -11.73 -3.27 3.24
C GLY A 72 -12.25 -4.12 4.36
N VAL A 73 -12.55 -5.36 4.01
CA VAL A 73 -12.91 -6.43 4.93
C VAL A 73 -11.96 -7.60 4.68
N PHE A 74 -11.40 -8.12 5.74
CA PHE A 74 -10.57 -9.31 5.71
C PHE A 74 -11.09 -10.30 6.75
N SER A 75 -11.29 -11.55 6.35
CA SER A 75 -11.72 -12.61 7.24
C SER A 75 -10.96 -13.89 6.92
N LEU A 76 -10.12 -14.33 7.85
CA LEU A 76 -9.35 -15.56 7.72
C LEU A 76 -9.02 -16.14 9.10
N GLY A 77 -9.05 -17.48 9.21
CA GLY A 77 -8.66 -18.19 10.43
C GLY A 77 -9.52 -17.87 11.66
N GLY A 78 -10.81 -17.57 11.47
CA GLY A 78 -11.75 -17.22 12.54
C GLY A 78 -11.62 -15.78 13.03
N ARG A 79 -10.88 -14.94 12.31
CA ARG A 79 -10.72 -13.50 12.60
C ARG A 79 -11.35 -12.68 11.49
N GLN A 80 -11.94 -11.56 11.87
CA GLN A 80 -12.41 -10.55 10.95
C GLN A 80 -11.77 -9.22 11.29
N SER A 81 -11.35 -8.48 10.25
CA SER A 81 -10.90 -7.10 10.35
C SER A 81 -11.64 -6.28 9.31
N THR A 82 -12.28 -5.22 9.76
CA THR A 82 -12.94 -4.24 8.89
C THR A 82 -12.32 -2.89 9.16
N TRP A 83 -11.95 -2.19 8.10
CA TRP A 83 -11.29 -0.88 8.21
C TRP A 83 -11.80 0.10 7.18
N ILE A 84 -11.80 1.35 7.59
CA ILE A 84 -12.05 2.50 6.73
C ILE A 84 -11.01 3.56 7.10
N ARG A 85 -10.32 4.07 6.10
CA ARG A 85 -9.49 5.27 6.17
C ARG A 85 -10.01 6.24 5.14
N ASN A 86 -10.52 7.36 5.58
CA ASN A 86 -11.13 8.37 4.72
C ASN A 86 -10.31 9.65 4.75
N ASP A 87 -10.13 10.25 3.59
CA ASP A 87 -9.54 11.57 3.42
C ASP A 87 -8.14 11.73 4.04
N VAL A 88 -7.29 10.71 3.87
CA VAL A 88 -5.91 10.71 4.38
C VAL A 88 -5.03 11.58 3.50
N SER A 89 -4.30 12.54 4.10
CA SER A 89 -3.36 13.41 3.38
C SER A 89 -2.17 12.64 2.82
N ALA A 90 -1.90 12.79 1.54
CA ALA A 90 -0.70 12.25 0.90
C ALA A 90 0.57 12.93 1.44
N ASN A 91 0.52 14.22 1.76
CA ASN A 91 1.66 14.94 2.34
C ASN A 91 2.06 14.34 3.69
N HIS A 92 1.07 13.96 4.52
CA HIS A 92 1.35 13.25 5.76
C HIS A 92 1.98 11.87 5.52
N LEU A 93 1.54 11.13 4.51
CA LEU A 93 2.15 9.84 4.17
C LEU A 93 3.58 10.01 3.63
N LEU A 94 3.83 11.05 2.85
CA LEU A 94 5.17 11.36 2.35
C LEU A 94 6.14 11.74 3.48
N SER A 95 5.68 12.45 4.50
CA SER A 95 6.51 12.78 5.67
C SER A 95 7.03 11.55 6.42
N LEU A 96 6.33 10.39 6.33
CA LEU A 96 6.81 9.13 6.89
C LEU A 96 8.07 8.58 6.18
N VAL A 97 8.34 9.04 4.96
CA VAL A 97 9.59 8.74 4.23
C VAL A 97 10.70 9.66 4.74
N GLU A 98 10.39 10.95 4.92
CA GLU A 98 11.34 11.96 5.37
C GLU A 98 11.84 11.69 6.79
N ASP A 99 10.98 11.24 7.70
CA ASP A 99 11.34 10.89 9.09
C ASP A 99 11.84 9.44 9.24
N ARG A 100 12.05 8.73 8.13
CA ARG A 100 12.52 7.34 8.06
C ARG A 100 11.60 6.30 8.71
N THR A 101 10.38 6.63 9.01
CA THR A 101 9.41 5.68 9.57
C THR A 101 9.07 4.58 8.55
N ALA A 102 8.82 4.98 7.30
CA ALA A 102 8.58 4.03 6.21
C ALA A 102 9.78 3.11 5.97
N GLU A 103 11.01 3.66 5.95
CA GLU A 103 12.26 2.88 5.80
C GLU A 103 12.36 1.78 6.86
N ARG A 104 12.13 2.13 8.14
CA ARG A 104 12.21 1.16 9.25
C ARG A 104 11.20 0.02 9.10
N VAL A 105 9.96 0.33 8.70
CA VAL A 105 8.92 -0.69 8.48
C VAL A 105 9.27 -1.56 7.28
N LEU A 106 9.64 -0.96 6.15
CA LEU A 106 10.00 -1.70 4.93
C LEU A 106 11.25 -2.56 5.15
N ALA A 107 12.27 -2.06 5.84
CA ALA A 107 13.45 -2.84 6.20
C ALA A 107 13.10 -4.02 7.12
N CYS A 108 12.11 -3.85 8.01
CA CYS A 108 11.65 -4.92 8.87
C CYS A 108 11.00 -6.06 8.09
N ILE A 109 10.19 -5.77 7.06
CA ILE A 109 9.47 -6.79 6.27
C ILE A 109 10.22 -7.21 5.01
N GLY A 110 11.27 -6.50 4.58
CA GLY A 110 12.02 -6.71 3.33
C GLY A 110 12.87 -7.98 3.29
N SER A 111 12.43 -9.06 3.93
CA SER A 111 13.07 -10.38 3.94
C SER A 111 12.05 -11.45 3.65
N ARG A 112 12.38 -12.38 2.74
CA ARG A 112 11.53 -13.52 2.39
C ARG A 112 11.07 -14.31 3.63
N ASP A 113 11.99 -14.54 4.54
CA ASP A 113 11.70 -15.33 5.76
C ASP A 113 10.71 -14.59 6.66
N ARG A 114 10.89 -13.28 6.84
CA ARG A 114 9.96 -12.46 7.64
C ARG A 114 8.59 -12.34 6.98
N LEU A 115 8.52 -12.22 5.65
CA LEU A 115 7.25 -12.25 4.92
C LEU A 115 6.55 -13.61 5.07
N ASN A 116 7.27 -14.72 4.98
CA ASN A 116 6.71 -16.05 5.19
C ASN A 116 6.14 -16.21 6.61
N LEU A 117 6.85 -15.73 7.63
CA LEU A 117 6.35 -15.71 9.01
C LEU A 117 5.08 -14.84 9.14
N LEU A 118 5.10 -13.62 8.59
CA LEU A 118 3.94 -12.72 8.61
C LEU A 118 2.72 -13.37 7.95
N LEU A 119 2.90 -14.01 6.79
CA LEU A 119 1.81 -14.67 6.07
C LEU A 119 1.27 -15.88 6.84
N ALA A 120 2.14 -16.68 7.47
CA ALA A 120 1.72 -17.81 8.30
C ALA A 120 0.89 -17.33 9.51
N ILE A 121 1.37 -16.29 10.20
CA ILE A 121 0.70 -15.72 11.39
C ILE A 121 -0.57 -14.94 11.00
N LEU A 122 -0.60 -14.31 9.81
CA LEU A 122 -1.78 -13.63 9.30
C LEU A 122 -2.94 -14.59 9.08
N LYS A 123 -2.64 -15.78 8.55
CA LYS A 123 -3.65 -16.82 8.32
C LYS A 123 -4.26 -17.30 9.62
N LYS A 124 -3.46 -17.48 10.67
CA LYS A 124 -3.89 -18.00 11.98
C LYS A 124 -2.78 -17.76 13.01
N PRO A 125 -3.08 -17.47 14.29
CA PRO A 125 -2.06 -17.48 15.35
C PRO A 125 -1.23 -18.76 15.33
N ARG A 126 0.07 -18.64 15.54
CA ARG A 126 1.02 -19.75 15.47
C ARG A 126 1.95 -19.77 16.67
N THR A 127 2.19 -20.95 17.21
CA THR A 127 3.30 -21.16 18.15
C THR A 127 4.62 -21.18 17.42
N VAL A 128 5.72 -20.92 18.13
CA VAL A 128 7.07 -21.00 17.56
C VAL A 128 7.34 -22.38 16.96
N ALA A 129 6.86 -23.46 17.61
CA ALA A 129 7.02 -24.81 17.08
C ALA A 129 6.29 -25.02 15.74
N GLN A 130 5.08 -24.48 15.61
CA GLN A 130 4.33 -24.50 14.35
C GLN A 130 5.03 -23.70 13.26
N LEU A 131 5.60 -22.53 13.59
CA LEU A 131 6.36 -21.72 12.65
C LEU A 131 7.64 -22.42 12.16
N VAL A 132 8.32 -23.17 13.04
CA VAL A 132 9.46 -24.03 12.63
C VAL A 132 9.01 -25.03 11.58
N ALA A 133 7.92 -25.75 11.83
CA ALA A 133 7.44 -26.79 10.93
C ALA A 133 6.89 -26.24 9.61
N GLU A 134 6.07 -25.18 9.66
CA GLU A 134 5.35 -24.64 8.50
C GLU A 134 6.23 -23.78 7.59
N CYS A 135 7.20 -23.05 8.14
CA CYS A 135 8.07 -22.15 7.37
C CYS A 135 9.42 -22.78 7.00
N GLY A 136 9.65 -24.06 7.36
CA GLY A 136 10.86 -24.81 6.99
C GLY A 136 12.12 -24.38 7.74
N TYR A 137 11.99 -23.87 8.96
CA TYR A 137 13.15 -23.55 9.80
C TYR A 137 13.73 -24.80 10.47
N HIS A 138 15.02 -24.74 10.77
CA HIS A 138 15.72 -25.85 11.45
C HIS A 138 15.72 -25.72 12.97
N SER A 139 15.39 -24.56 13.51
CA SER A 139 15.40 -24.32 14.95
C SER A 139 14.47 -23.20 15.38
N THR A 140 14.05 -23.22 16.64
CA THR A 140 13.30 -22.12 17.26
C THR A 140 14.11 -20.81 17.30
N GLY A 141 15.43 -20.91 17.40
CA GLY A 141 16.32 -19.74 17.38
C GLY A 141 16.24 -18.95 16.07
N GLN A 142 16.13 -19.64 14.93
CA GLN A 142 15.93 -18.99 13.63
C GLN A 142 14.58 -18.26 13.56
N VAL A 143 13.51 -18.88 14.05
CA VAL A 143 12.20 -18.22 14.14
C VAL A 143 12.27 -16.94 14.96
N TYR A 144 12.88 -17.00 16.17
CA TYR A 144 13.04 -15.83 17.02
C TYR A 144 13.90 -14.74 16.38
N HIS A 145 14.94 -15.10 15.64
CA HIS A 145 15.75 -14.13 14.89
C HIS A 145 14.91 -13.30 13.93
N HIS A 146 13.96 -13.92 13.21
CA HIS A 146 13.08 -13.24 12.28
C HIS A 146 11.83 -12.62 12.95
N LEU A 147 11.37 -13.19 14.05
CA LEU A 147 10.18 -12.74 14.77
C LEU A 147 10.42 -11.46 15.58
N ARG A 148 11.59 -11.34 16.23
CA ARG A 148 11.94 -10.17 17.06
C ARG A 148 11.82 -8.83 16.32
N PRO A 149 12.35 -8.64 15.10
CA PRO A 149 12.14 -7.41 14.36
C PRO A 149 10.67 -7.11 14.08
N LEU A 150 9.85 -8.13 13.79
CA LEU A 150 8.42 -7.98 13.55
C LEU A 150 7.66 -7.53 14.81
N ILE A 151 8.07 -8.04 15.97
CA ILE A 151 7.53 -7.62 17.28
C ILE A 151 7.97 -6.19 17.58
N ALA A 152 9.23 -5.86 17.38
CA ALA A 152 9.76 -4.52 17.60
C ALA A 152 9.12 -3.46 16.70
N ALA A 153 8.67 -3.84 15.50
CA ALA A 153 7.92 -2.99 14.57
C ALA A 153 6.40 -2.99 14.86
N ASP A 154 5.95 -3.60 15.95
CA ASP A 154 4.54 -3.68 16.34
C ASP A 154 3.64 -4.34 15.28
N LEU A 155 4.20 -5.24 14.47
CA LEU A 155 3.45 -6.02 13.47
C LEU A 155 2.86 -7.29 14.07
N VAL A 156 3.58 -7.90 15.00
CA VAL A 156 3.26 -9.18 15.64
C VAL A 156 3.29 -9.02 17.15
N THR A 157 2.40 -9.69 17.85
CA THR A 157 2.35 -9.76 19.32
C THR A 157 2.12 -11.18 19.79
N GLU A 158 2.47 -11.47 21.05
CA GLU A 158 2.06 -12.72 21.68
C GLU A 158 0.54 -12.70 21.87
N ALA A 159 -0.13 -13.79 21.51
CA ALA A 159 -1.58 -13.89 21.53
C ALA A 159 -2.10 -14.05 22.97
N ASN A 160 -2.91 -13.11 23.42
CA ASN A 160 -3.52 -13.16 24.75
C ASN A 160 -4.48 -14.36 24.88
N GLY A 161 -4.38 -15.09 25.98
CA GLY A 161 -5.25 -16.23 26.27
C GLY A 161 -4.95 -17.50 25.44
N ALA A 162 -3.91 -17.47 24.61
CA ALA A 162 -3.44 -18.63 23.87
C ALA A 162 -2.29 -19.35 24.64
N GLU A 163 -1.85 -20.48 24.11
CA GLU A 163 -0.67 -21.19 24.59
C GLU A 163 0.55 -20.25 24.60
N LYS A 164 1.40 -20.34 25.64
CA LYS A 164 2.63 -19.54 25.74
C LYS A 164 3.50 -19.69 24.49
N GLY A 165 4.00 -18.58 23.98
CA GLY A 165 4.80 -18.56 22.74
C GLY A 165 3.95 -18.67 21.46
N CYS A 166 2.65 -18.39 21.54
CA CYS A 166 1.78 -18.24 20.38
C CYS A 166 1.75 -16.77 19.93
N TYR A 167 1.95 -16.54 18.65
CA TYR A 167 2.04 -15.20 18.07
C TYR A 167 0.89 -14.92 17.09
N ALA A 168 0.45 -13.68 17.06
CA ALA A 168 -0.63 -13.17 16.23
C ALA A 168 -0.25 -11.83 15.61
N ILE A 169 -0.84 -11.50 14.46
CA ILE A 169 -0.75 -10.14 13.90
C ILE A 169 -1.50 -9.17 14.83
N GLN A 170 -0.93 -8.01 15.04
CA GLN A 170 -1.60 -6.90 15.70
C GLN A 170 -2.86 -6.51 14.90
N PRO A 171 -4.06 -6.44 15.51
CA PRO A 171 -5.31 -6.20 14.78
C PRO A 171 -5.28 -4.95 13.90
N HIS A 172 -4.69 -3.86 14.41
CA HIS A 172 -4.59 -2.60 13.70
C HIS A 172 -3.55 -2.58 12.56
N ARG A 173 -2.72 -3.65 12.43
CA ARG A 173 -1.71 -3.80 11.37
C ARG A 173 -2.18 -4.68 10.21
N VAL A 174 -3.25 -5.44 10.38
CA VAL A 174 -3.76 -6.36 9.35
C VAL A 174 -3.97 -5.65 8.02
N GLN A 175 -4.63 -4.50 8.04
CA GLN A 175 -4.88 -3.72 6.83
C GLN A 175 -3.57 -3.30 6.13
N GLY A 176 -2.60 -2.77 6.88
CA GLY A 176 -1.32 -2.33 6.31
C GLY A 176 -0.55 -3.49 5.65
N ILE A 177 -0.57 -4.67 6.26
CA ILE A 177 0.06 -5.88 5.69
C ILE A 177 -0.66 -6.29 4.40
N ILE A 178 -2.00 -6.28 4.36
CA ILE A 178 -2.78 -6.63 3.17
C ILE A 178 -2.53 -5.66 2.02
N LEU A 179 -2.44 -4.35 2.31
CA LEU A 179 -2.21 -3.33 1.28
C LEU A 179 -0.77 -3.32 0.74
N LEU A 180 0.18 -3.97 1.42
CA LEU A 180 1.56 -4.14 0.95
C LEU A 180 1.73 -5.34 0.01
N LEU A 181 0.77 -6.26 -0.05
CA LEU A 181 0.79 -7.47 -0.89
C LEU A 181 0.19 -7.23 -2.26
#